data_5c035b69b81f4560d5cba4393397b108
#
_entry.id   5c035b69b81f4560d5cba4393397b108
#
_cell.length_a   1.000
_cell.length_b   1.000
_cell.length_c   1.000
_cell.angle_alpha   90.00
_cell.angle_beta   90.00
_cell.angle_gamma   90.00
#
_symmetry.space_group_name_H-M   'P 1'
#
loop_
_entity.id
_entity.type
_entity.pdbx_description
1 polymer ?
#
loop_
_entity_poly.entity_id
_entity_poly.type
_entity_poly.pdbx_seq_one_letter_code
_entity_poly.pdbx_strand_id
1 'polypeptide(L)'
;MFHGRGGTVGRGGGPSYQAILAQPPGTVRGQIRLTEQGEVIASKYANPEIGRRNLETLVAATLEATLLQPTKPATRAFLDAAAFLSDASMGAYRALVYETPGFTSYFFSSTPIREIAELNIGSRPASRKPSQKIEDLRAIP
;
A
#
# COMPACT_ATOMS: atom_id res chain seq x y z
N MET A 1 -3.62 -1.25 -13.82
CA MET A 1 -3.77 -0.25 -12.72
C MET A 1 -2.39 0.08 -12.17
N PHE A 2 -2.07 1.33 -11.95
CA PHE A 2 -0.83 1.75 -11.33
C PHE A 2 -1.09 2.20 -9.89
N HIS A 3 -0.44 1.58 -8.93
CA HIS A 3 -0.53 1.97 -7.53
C HIS A 3 0.80 2.61 -7.10
N GLY A 4 0.86 3.93 -7.16
CA GLY A 4 2.10 4.70 -6.96
C GLY A 4 2.72 4.64 -5.57
N ARG A 5 2.06 4.02 -4.59
CA ARG A 5 2.52 3.91 -3.20
C ARG A 5 2.81 2.49 -2.75
N GLY A 6 2.75 1.51 -3.67
CA GLY A 6 3.04 0.11 -3.40
C GLY A 6 2.05 -0.63 -2.51
N GLY A 7 1.11 0.06 -1.90
CA GLY A 7 0.12 -0.52 -0.99
C GLY A 7 0.74 -1.37 0.12
N THR A 8 -0.07 -2.21 0.74
CA THR A 8 0.35 -3.12 1.82
C THR A 8 1.36 -4.17 1.32
N VAL A 9 1.17 -4.69 0.11
CA VAL A 9 2.04 -5.74 -0.48
C VAL A 9 3.45 -5.22 -0.73
N GLY A 10 3.60 -3.99 -1.25
CA GLY A 10 4.92 -3.36 -1.45
C GLY A 10 5.62 -2.97 -0.14
N ARG A 11 4.95 -3.18 1.00
CA ARG A 11 5.46 -2.95 2.35
C ARG A 11 5.58 -4.25 3.18
N GLY A 12 5.60 -5.39 2.52
CA GLY A 12 5.72 -6.69 3.16
C GLY A 12 4.40 -7.24 3.73
N GLY A 13 3.26 -6.65 3.40
CA GLY A 13 1.95 -7.01 3.94
C GLY A 13 1.25 -8.19 3.26
N GLY A 14 1.95 -8.96 2.43
CA GLY A 14 1.40 -10.17 1.81
C GLY A 14 2.11 -10.60 0.54
N PRO A 15 1.77 -11.78 0.01
CA PRO A 15 2.39 -12.31 -1.20
C PRO A 15 1.96 -11.53 -2.44
N SER A 16 2.94 -11.12 -3.23
CA SER A 16 2.71 -10.36 -4.48
C SER A 16 1.88 -11.16 -5.50
N TYR A 17 2.05 -12.49 -5.53
CA TYR A 17 1.31 -13.37 -6.43
C TYR A 17 -0.21 -13.24 -6.24
N GLN A 18 -0.69 -13.45 -5.02
CA GLN A 18 -2.11 -13.36 -4.71
C GLN A 18 -2.66 -11.94 -4.92
N ALA A 19 -1.86 -10.93 -4.61
CA ALA A 19 -2.26 -9.54 -4.82
C ALA A 19 -2.44 -9.19 -6.31
N ILE A 20 -1.65 -9.77 -7.20
CA ILE A 20 -1.79 -9.61 -8.65
C ILE A 20 -3.07 -10.32 -9.13
N LEU A 21 -3.30 -11.55 -8.68
CA LEU A 21 -4.50 -12.31 -9.06
C LEU A 21 -5.79 -11.70 -8.50
N ALA A 22 -5.72 -11.01 -7.36
CA ALA A 22 -6.86 -10.32 -6.75
C ALA A 22 -7.24 -9.00 -7.44
N GLN A 23 -6.48 -8.58 -8.47
CA GLN A 23 -6.86 -7.37 -9.22
C GLN A 23 -8.17 -7.59 -9.98
N PRO A 24 -8.98 -6.54 -10.17
CA PRO A 24 -10.21 -6.65 -10.95
C PRO A 24 -9.93 -7.22 -12.34
N PRO A 25 -10.82 -8.06 -12.90
CA PRO A 25 -10.65 -8.67 -14.21
C PRO A 25 -10.32 -7.63 -15.29
N GLY A 26 -9.35 -7.94 -16.14
CA GLY A 26 -8.94 -7.08 -17.24
C GLY A 26 -8.06 -5.86 -16.87
N THR A 27 -7.67 -5.71 -15.59
CA THR A 27 -6.74 -4.64 -15.17
C THR A 27 -5.28 -5.00 -15.39
N VAL A 28 -4.95 -6.30 -15.34
CA VAL A 28 -3.62 -6.82 -15.69
C VAL A 28 -3.70 -7.37 -17.12
N ARG A 29 -2.92 -6.82 -18.04
CA ARG A 29 -2.92 -7.16 -19.47
C ARG A 29 -1.50 -7.29 -19.99
N GLY A 30 -0.81 -8.37 -19.60
CA GLY A 30 0.58 -8.62 -19.97
C GLY A 30 1.58 -7.68 -19.29
N GLN A 31 1.12 -6.75 -18.48
CA GLN A 31 1.97 -5.82 -17.77
C GLN A 31 1.37 -5.40 -16.44
N ILE A 32 2.23 -5.22 -15.44
CA ILE A 32 1.90 -4.62 -14.16
C ILE A 32 3.08 -3.78 -13.70
N ARG A 33 2.80 -2.67 -13.01
CA ARG A 33 3.83 -1.85 -12.39
C ARG A 33 3.59 -1.82 -10.89
N LEU A 34 4.56 -2.32 -10.14
CA LEU A 34 4.58 -2.28 -8.69
C LEU A 34 5.60 -1.25 -8.22
N THR A 35 5.27 -0.51 -7.17
CA THR A 35 6.22 0.34 -6.47
C THR A 35 6.46 -0.25 -5.10
N GLU A 36 7.69 -0.66 -4.83
CA GLU A 36 8.10 -1.21 -3.55
C GLU A 36 9.01 -0.20 -2.83
N GLN A 37 9.12 -0.31 -1.51
CA GLN A 37 10.08 0.48 -0.74
C GLN A 37 11.50 -0.04 -0.97
N GLY A 38 12.50 0.85 -0.89
CA GLY A 38 13.89 0.52 -1.18
C GLY A 38 14.43 -0.63 -0.33
N GLU A 39 14.08 -0.69 0.94
CA GLU A 39 14.44 -1.77 1.86
C GLU A 39 13.80 -3.10 1.48
N VAL A 40 12.57 -3.10 0.95
CA VAL A 40 11.90 -4.30 0.44
C VAL A 40 12.57 -4.77 -0.85
N ILE A 41 12.95 -3.84 -1.73
CA ILE A 41 13.70 -4.15 -2.96
C ILE A 41 15.04 -4.79 -2.60
N ALA A 42 15.78 -4.21 -1.66
CA ALA A 42 17.04 -4.77 -1.21
C ALA A 42 16.89 -6.19 -0.64
N SER A 43 15.88 -6.41 0.20
CA SER A 43 15.59 -7.74 0.76
C SER A 43 15.21 -8.77 -0.31
N LYS A 44 14.39 -8.39 -1.30
CA LYS A 44 13.88 -9.30 -2.33
C LYS A 44 14.90 -9.62 -3.43
N TYR A 45 15.80 -8.68 -3.76
CA TYR A 45 16.60 -8.78 -4.98
C TYR A 45 18.12 -8.67 -4.76
N ALA A 46 18.60 -8.49 -3.54
CA ALA A 46 20.05 -8.45 -3.27
C ALA A 46 20.75 -9.80 -3.50
N ASN A 47 20.07 -10.89 -3.21
CA ASN A 47 20.57 -12.22 -3.52
C ASN A 47 20.03 -12.66 -4.89
N PRO A 48 20.90 -13.10 -5.85
CA PRO A 48 20.47 -13.43 -7.21
C PRO A 48 19.45 -14.59 -7.28
N GLU A 49 19.57 -15.62 -6.44
CA GLU A 49 18.66 -16.76 -6.44
C GLU A 49 17.27 -16.36 -5.89
N ILE A 50 17.26 -15.61 -4.80
CA ILE A 50 16.02 -15.08 -4.21
C ILE A 50 15.39 -14.07 -5.18
N GLY A 51 16.18 -13.20 -5.78
CA GLY A 51 15.75 -12.23 -6.76
C GLY A 51 15.10 -12.88 -7.99
N ARG A 52 15.74 -13.92 -8.53
CA ARG A 52 15.18 -14.72 -9.63
C ARG A 52 13.82 -15.30 -9.25
N ARG A 53 13.71 -15.97 -8.10
CA ARG A 53 12.44 -16.54 -7.64
C ARG A 53 11.34 -15.48 -7.48
N ASN A 54 11.66 -14.33 -6.93
CA ASN A 54 10.70 -13.24 -6.80
C ASN A 54 10.23 -12.72 -8.17
N LEU A 55 11.14 -12.57 -9.14
CA LEU A 55 10.80 -12.15 -10.50
C LEU A 55 9.96 -13.22 -11.22
N GLU A 56 10.33 -14.50 -11.12
CA GLU A 56 9.53 -15.61 -11.66
C GLU A 56 8.11 -15.60 -11.09
N THR A 57 7.95 -15.33 -9.80
CA THR A 57 6.64 -15.22 -9.16
C THR A 57 5.80 -14.07 -9.73
N LEU A 58 6.43 -12.90 -9.95
CA LEU A 58 5.73 -11.75 -10.57
C LEU A 58 5.32 -12.03 -12.01
N VAL A 59 6.21 -12.65 -12.79
CA VAL A 59 5.93 -13.03 -14.18
C VAL A 59 4.81 -14.07 -14.25
N ALA A 60 4.87 -15.12 -13.43
CA ALA A 60 3.85 -16.16 -13.38
C ALA A 60 2.47 -15.59 -13.04
N ALA A 61 2.38 -14.75 -11.98
CA ALA A 61 1.13 -14.11 -11.62
C ALA A 61 0.57 -13.19 -12.72
N THR A 62 1.46 -12.45 -13.40
CA THR A 62 1.06 -11.55 -14.49
C THR A 62 0.53 -12.34 -15.68
N LEU A 63 1.19 -13.45 -16.03
CA LEU A 63 0.74 -14.35 -17.10
C LEU A 63 -0.60 -14.99 -16.74
N GLU A 64 -0.75 -15.52 -15.54
CA GLU A 64 -1.98 -16.15 -15.08
C GLU A 64 -3.14 -15.15 -15.08
N ALA A 65 -2.96 -13.96 -14.49
CA ALA A 65 -3.98 -12.91 -14.48
C ALA A 65 -4.36 -12.44 -15.89
N THR A 66 -3.43 -12.50 -16.86
CA THR A 66 -3.66 -12.05 -18.25
C THR A 66 -4.35 -13.11 -19.10
N LEU A 67 -3.88 -14.35 -19.00
CA LEU A 67 -4.26 -15.42 -19.94
C LEU A 67 -5.41 -16.26 -19.43
N LEU A 68 -5.45 -16.54 -18.13
CA LEU A 68 -6.43 -17.46 -17.56
C LEU A 68 -7.66 -16.75 -16.99
N GLN A 69 -7.55 -15.49 -16.65
CA GLN A 69 -8.61 -14.68 -16.04
C GLN A 69 -9.44 -15.48 -15.01
N PRO A 70 -8.79 -16.05 -13.98
CA PRO A 70 -9.40 -17.05 -13.13
C PRO A 70 -10.56 -16.53 -12.26
N THR A 71 -10.70 -15.22 -12.14
CA THR A 71 -11.71 -14.61 -11.27
C THR A 71 -12.95 -14.20 -12.03
N LYS A 72 -14.10 -14.74 -11.60
CA LYS A 72 -15.40 -14.20 -12.01
C LYS A 72 -15.52 -12.75 -11.52
N PRO A 73 -16.17 -11.87 -12.28
CA PRO A 73 -16.49 -10.53 -11.81
C PRO A 73 -17.25 -10.59 -10.48
N ALA A 74 -16.92 -9.70 -9.55
CA ALA A 74 -17.66 -9.58 -8.30
C ALA A 74 -19.14 -9.25 -8.59
N THR A 75 -20.03 -9.84 -7.81
CA THR A 75 -21.45 -9.52 -7.93
C THR A 75 -21.71 -8.07 -7.53
N ARG A 76 -22.81 -7.50 -8.02
CA ARG A 76 -23.20 -6.13 -7.66
C ARG A 76 -23.32 -5.96 -6.14
N ALA A 77 -23.88 -6.95 -5.44
CA ALA A 77 -24.01 -6.92 -3.99
C ALA A 77 -22.68 -6.81 -3.26
N PHE A 78 -21.63 -7.50 -3.74
CA PHE A 78 -20.29 -7.37 -3.16
C PHE A 78 -19.66 -6.00 -3.42
N LEU A 79 -19.88 -5.46 -4.61
CA LEU A 79 -19.38 -4.10 -4.94
C LEU A 79 -20.06 -3.03 -4.09
N ASP A 80 -21.37 -3.15 -3.89
CA ASP A 80 -22.14 -2.22 -3.05
C ASP A 80 -21.74 -2.33 -1.57
N ALA A 81 -21.52 -3.54 -1.06
CA ALA A 81 -21.01 -3.75 0.29
C ALA A 81 -19.59 -3.17 0.46
N ALA A 82 -18.70 -3.37 -0.51
CA ALA A 82 -17.36 -2.81 -0.48
C ALA A 82 -17.39 -1.27 -0.52
N ALA A 83 -18.24 -0.67 -1.34
CA ALA A 83 -18.43 0.77 -1.40
C ALA A 83 -18.93 1.32 -0.06
N PHE A 84 -19.96 0.72 0.51
CA PHE A 84 -20.49 1.10 1.83
C PHE A 84 -19.42 1.05 2.92
N LEU A 85 -18.65 -0.04 2.99
CA LEU A 85 -17.58 -0.20 3.96
C LEU A 85 -16.47 0.85 3.76
N SER A 86 -16.12 1.12 2.50
CA SER A 86 -15.13 2.15 2.15
C SER A 86 -15.57 3.54 2.62
N ASP A 87 -16.81 3.92 2.33
CA ASP A 87 -17.35 5.24 2.68
C ASP A 87 -17.49 5.39 4.20
N ALA A 88 -17.99 4.37 4.88
CA ALA A 88 -18.11 4.36 6.34
C ALA A 88 -16.74 4.46 7.03
N SER A 89 -15.75 3.69 6.54
CA SER A 89 -14.39 3.72 7.07
C SER A 89 -13.70 5.06 6.83
N MET A 90 -13.86 5.61 5.63
CA MET A 90 -13.34 6.94 5.29
C MET A 90 -13.96 8.02 6.18
N GLY A 91 -15.28 7.99 6.38
CA GLY A 91 -15.99 8.92 7.26
C GLY A 91 -15.47 8.85 8.70
N ALA A 92 -15.38 7.65 9.26
CA ALA A 92 -14.88 7.44 10.63
C ALA A 92 -13.43 7.90 10.79
N TYR A 93 -12.55 7.57 9.83
CA TYR A 93 -11.16 8.01 9.85
C TYR A 93 -11.04 9.53 9.78
N ARG A 94 -11.76 10.17 8.87
CA ARG A 94 -11.73 11.63 8.72
C ARG A 94 -12.26 12.35 9.96
N ALA A 95 -13.35 11.87 10.53
CA ALA A 95 -13.91 12.41 11.76
C ALA A 95 -12.89 12.38 12.90
N LEU A 96 -12.19 11.25 13.09
CA LEU A 96 -11.16 11.12 14.11
C LEU A 96 -9.97 12.05 13.84
N VAL A 97 -9.39 11.99 12.66
CA VAL A 97 -8.06 12.57 12.37
C VAL A 97 -8.14 14.07 12.08
N TYR A 98 -9.18 14.50 11.36
CA TYR A 98 -9.27 15.88 10.87
C TYR A 98 -10.34 16.73 11.56
N GLU A 99 -11.35 16.10 12.15
CA GLU A 99 -12.50 16.82 12.70
C GLU A 99 -12.55 16.78 14.23
N THR A 100 -11.76 15.89 14.88
CA THR A 100 -11.69 15.85 16.34
C THR A 100 -10.79 16.99 16.87
N PRO A 101 -11.34 17.92 17.63
CA PRO A 101 -10.56 19.00 18.24
C PRO A 101 -9.44 18.42 19.13
N GLY A 102 -8.22 18.95 18.97
CA GLY A 102 -7.08 18.52 19.77
C GLY A 102 -6.38 17.23 19.29
N PHE A 103 -6.90 16.52 18.30
CA PHE A 103 -6.26 15.30 17.78
C PHE A 103 -4.81 15.54 17.35
N THR A 104 -4.55 16.61 16.60
CA THR A 104 -3.18 16.96 16.17
C THR A 104 -2.24 17.15 17.36
N SER A 105 -2.65 17.89 18.37
CA SER A 105 -1.84 18.11 19.58
C SER A 105 -1.57 16.79 20.31
N TYR A 106 -2.62 15.98 20.49
CA TYR A 106 -2.50 14.65 21.09
C TYR A 106 -1.51 13.78 20.29
N PHE A 107 -1.66 13.70 18.98
CA PHE A 107 -0.82 12.88 18.12
C PHE A 107 0.67 13.26 18.26
N PHE A 108 1.00 14.54 18.14
CA PHE A 108 2.39 14.98 18.21
C PHE A 108 3.00 14.93 19.63
N SER A 109 2.18 14.90 20.68
CA SER A 109 2.66 14.75 22.05
C SER A 109 2.77 13.30 22.51
N SER A 110 1.97 12.40 21.92
CA SER A 110 1.84 11.00 22.35
C SER A 110 2.59 10.02 21.48
N THR A 111 3.10 10.45 20.32
CA THR A 111 3.85 9.59 19.39
C THR A 111 5.28 10.11 19.23
N PRO A 112 6.29 9.21 19.11
CA PRO A 112 7.68 9.58 18.87
C PRO A 112 7.93 9.98 17.40
N ILE A 113 7.03 10.77 16.81
CA ILE A 113 7.09 11.11 15.39
C ILE A 113 8.31 11.94 15.04
N ARG A 114 8.82 12.74 15.97
CA ARG A 114 10.04 13.54 15.78
C ARG A 114 11.26 12.64 15.70
N GLU A 115 11.37 11.72 16.64
CA GLU A 115 12.46 10.74 16.70
C GLU A 115 12.44 9.81 15.46
N ILE A 116 11.26 9.39 15.04
CA ILE A 116 11.08 8.60 13.81
C ILE A 116 11.53 9.40 12.58
N ALA A 117 11.28 10.69 12.55
CA ALA A 117 11.70 11.54 11.42
C ALA A 117 13.22 11.69 11.29
N GLU A 118 13.94 11.53 12.38
CA GLU A 118 15.43 11.58 12.41
C GLU A 118 16.08 10.23 12.12
N LEU A 119 15.31 9.15 12.17
CA LEU A 119 15.80 7.80 11.87
C LEU A 119 15.99 7.59 10.37
N ASN A 120 17.17 7.19 9.96
CA ASN A 120 17.53 6.84 8.59
C ASN A 120 17.11 5.39 8.23
N ILE A 121 15.89 4.98 8.64
CA ILE A 121 15.42 3.59 8.45
C ILE A 121 14.67 3.45 7.13
N GLY A 122 14.00 4.48 6.66
CA GLY A 122 13.20 4.43 5.45
C GLY A 122 13.81 5.18 4.27
N SER A 123 13.46 4.78 3.07
CA SER A 123 13.87 5.46 1.83
C SER A 123 13.29 6.88 1.67
N ARG A 124 12.41 7.30 2.59
CA ARG A 124 11.74 8.60 2.53
C ARG A 124 11.57 9.19 3.93
N PRO A 125 11.72 10.51 4.09
CA PRO A 125 11.46 11.17 5.36
C PRO A 125 9.98 11.02 5.77
N ALA A 126 9.71 10.97 7.06
CA ALA A 126 8.36 10.80 7.62
C ALA A 126 7.43 11.98 7.30
N SER A 127 7.98 13.19 7.17
CA SER A 127 7.22 14.40 6.81
C SER A 127 7.66 14.95 5.45
N ARG A 128 6.74 15.65 4.78
CA ARG A 128 7.01 16.37 3.52
C ARG A 128 7.64 17.74 3.77
N LYS A 129 7.35 18.32 4.92
CA LYS A 129 7.81 19.64 5.34
C LYS A 129 8.04 19.64 6.85
N PRO A 130 8.92 20.49 7.37
CA PRO A 130 9.05 20.70 8.80
C PRO A 130 7.79 21.44 9.30
N SER A 131 6.79 20.70 9.71
CA SER A 131 5.53 21.24 10.27
C SER A 131 4.93 20.28 11.27
N GLN A 132 4.02 20.78 12.10
CA GLN A 132 3.22 19.99 13.04
C GLN A 132 1.77 19.80 12.52
N LYS A 133 1.61 19.76 11.20
CA LYS A 133 0.30 19.50 10.58
C LYS A 133 0.20 18.04 10.14
N ILE A 134 -0.93 17.41 10.44
CA ILE A 134 -1.21 16.03 10.04
C ILE A 134 -1.13 15.86 8.52
N GLU A 135 -1.56 16.86 7.76
CA GLU A 135 -1.58 16.84 6.29
C GLU A 135 -0.19 16.80 5.66
N ASP A 136 0.83 17.24 6.37
CA ASP A 136 2.22 17.24 5.91
C ASP A 136 2.92 15.91 6.19
N LEU A 137 2.36 15.04 7.02
CA LEU A 137 2.86 13.69 7.24
C LEU A 137 2.66 12.82 6.00
N ARG A 138 3.57 11.89 5.77
CA ARG A 138 3.44 10.90 4.68
C ARG A 138 2.55 9.74 5.05
N ALA A 139 2.52 9.40 6.30
CA ALA A 139 1.65 8.41 6.90
C ALA A 139 1.41 8.80 8.36
N ILE A 140 0.24 8.49 8.88
CA ILE A 140 -0.03 8.47 10.30
C ILE A 140 0.33 7.07 10.77
N PRO A 141 1.30 6.91 11.68
CA PRO A 141 1.74 5.62 12.18
C PRO A 141 0.62 4.86 12.90
#